data_e4077634b1126c8734570d481051259b
#
_entry.id   e4077634b1126c8734570d481051259b
#
_cell.length_a   1.000
_cell.length_b   1.000
_cell.length_c   1.000
_cell.angle_alpha   90.00
_cell.angle_beta   90.00
_cell.angle_gamma   90.00
#
_symmetry.space_group_name_H-M   'P 1'
#
loop_
_entity.id
_entity.type
_entity.pdbx_description
1 polymer ?
#
loop_
_entity_poly.entity_id
_entity_poly.type
_entity_poly.pdbx_seq_one_letter_code
_entity_poly.pdbx_strand_id
1 'polypeptide(L)'
;MHPTLELPDLLRLIDERATAFRAVIASAPDLDAPVPSCPGWTLADLAQHIGAGRRSWAATVALGAAATGRVQPDPEEATAPRERAALDAWLATSTQQLLDALREAGPDRPCWTWWTRSQSPQSSGAVARHQLQEVAVHTWDAQAAVGEPVPLPREVALDGVEEFLSTCVATTSPWPYESATVVYRATEGAAWRLQLSAEGARAERLAGAVRAGQPDVTGSATASDLVLLMYGRLPVDVLDIDGDRRPLDGLVEWEPED
;
A
#
# COMPACT_ATOMS: atom_id res chain seq x y z
N MET A 1 18.00 -12.71 -4.07
CA MET A 1 16.62 -12.57 -4.53
C MET A 1 15.77 -12.59 -3.27
N HIS A 2 15.07 -11.50 -2.95
CA HIS A 2 14.09 -11.51 -1.86
C HIS A 2 12.84 -12.22 -2.39
N PRO A 3 12.37 -13.30 -1.74
CA PRO A 3 11.13 -13.93 -2.13
C PRO A 3 9.96 -12.98 -1.89
N THR A 4 8.89 -13.12 -2.66
CA THR A 4 7.58 -12.53 -2.35
C THR A 4 7.15 -13.03 -0.96
N LEU A 5 6.56 -12.14 -0.13
CA LEU A 5 6.11 -12.52 1.21
C LEU A 5 4.98 -13.56 1.11
N GLU A 6 5.13 -14.64 1.86
CA GLU A 6 4.08 -15.67 1.98
C GLU A 6 3.02 -15.22 2.99
N LEU A 7 1.81 -15.81 2.94
CA LEU A 7 0.70 -15.41 3.81
C LEU A 7 1.05 -15.36 5.30
N PRO A 8 1.79 -16.33 5.89
CA PRO A 8 2.18 -16.25 7.30
C PRO A 8 3.01 -15.01 7.65
N ASP A 9 3.93 -14.61 6.75
CA ASP A 9 4.74 -13.41 6.93
C ASP A 9 3.90 -12.14 6.77
N LEU A 10 2.98 -12.11 5.79
CA LEU A 10 2.03 -11.00 5.63
C LEU A 10 1.20 -10.79 6.89
N LEU A 11 0.61 -11.87 7.46
CA LEU A 11 -0.19 -11.79 8.68
C LEU A 11 0.62 -11.28 9.88
N ARG A 12 1.84 -11.77 10.06
CA ARG A 12 2.77 -11.30 11.11
C ARG A 12 3.08 -9.81 10.95
N LEU A 13 3.43 -9.39 9.74
CA LEU A 13 3.80 -7.99 9.46
C LEU A 13 2.61 -7.04 9.58
N ILE A 14 1.40 -7.46 9.17
CA ILE A 14 0.17 -6.68 9.40
C ILE A 14 -0.03 -6.45 10.91
N ASP A 15 0.12 -7.48 11.74
CA ASP A 15 -0.03 -7.37 13.19
C ASP A 15 1.04 -6.45 13.81
N GLU A 16 2.30 -6.60 13.40
CA GLU A 16 3.40 -5.74 13.85
C GLU A 16 3.17 -4.27 13.47
N ARG A 17 2.78 -3.99 12.23
CA ARG A 17 2.50 -2.62 11.78
C ARG A 17 1.24 -2.05 12.44
N ALA A 18 0.20 -2.87 12.64
CA ALA A 18 -0.99 -2.47 13.38
C ALA A 18 -0.68 -2.11 14.85
N THR A 19 0.20 -2.87 15.47
CA THR A 19 0.67 -2.58 16.84
C THR A 19 1.46 -1.27 16.87
N ALA A 20 2.34 -1.03 15.89
CA ALA A 20 3.07 0.22 15.78
C ALA A 20 2.12 1.41 15.54
N PHE A 21 1.13 1.28 14.66
CA PHE A 21 0.12 2.31 14.43
C PHE A 21 -0.64 2.65 15.72
N ARG A 22 -1.15 1.63 16.43
CA ARG A 22 -1.86 1.82 17.70
C ARG A 22 -0.99 2.51 18.76
N ALA A 23 0.31 2.19 18.82
CA ALA A 23 1.23 2.83 19.76
C ALA A 23 1.34 4.34 19.49
N VAL A 24 1.42 4.76 18.21
CA VAL A 24 1.43 6.18 17.85
C VAL A 24 0.12 6.85 18.25
N ILE A 25 -1.04 6.27 17.89
CA ILE A 25 -2.37 6.81 18.23
C ILE A 25 -2.54 6.93 19.77
N ALA A 26 -2.10 5.92 20.53
CA ALA A 26 -2.20 5.92 21.99
C ALA A 26 -1.33 7.00 22.64
N SER A 27 -0.13 7.25 22.11
CA SER A 27 0.84 8.22 22.65
C SER A 27 0.67 9.65 22.11
N ALA A 28 -0.08 9.85 21.03
CA ALA A 28 -0.29 11.16 20.43
C ALA A 28 -0.89 12.14 21.45
N PRO A 29 -0.33 13.35 21.61
CA PRO A 29 -0.86 14.34 22.57
C PRO A 29 -2.30 14.75 22.25
N ASP A 30 -2.61 14.87 20.95
CA ASP A 30 -3.90 15.31 20.44
C ASP A 30 -4.32 14.44 19.24
N LEU A 31 -5.54 13.89 19.30
CA LEU A 31 -6.10 13.11 18.18
C LEU A 31 -6.73 14.00 17.10
N ASP A 32 -6.97 15.26 17.37
CA ASP A 32 -7.43 16.24 16.38
C ASP A 32 -6.24 16.90 15.65
N ALA A 33 -4.98 16.47 15.91
CA ALA A 33 -3.82 16.91 15.17
C ALA A 33 -3.95 16.54 13.67
N PRO A 34 -3.65 17.51 12.75
CA PRO A 34 -3.74 17.25 11.32
C PRO A 34 -2.69 16.25 10.86
N VAL A 35 -3.04 15.42 9.89
CA VAL A 35 -2.13 14.48 9.21
C VAL A 35 -1.60 15.16 7.93
N PRO A 36 -0.31 15.56 7.88
CA PRO A 36 0.21 16.38 6.77
C PRO A 36 0.08 15.72 5.39
N SER A 37 0.22 14.41 5.34
CA SER A 37 0.14 13.58 4.12
C SER A 37 -1.29 13.20 3.70
N CYS A 38 -2.31 13.49 4.53
CA CYS A 38 -3.71 13.21 4.26
C CYS A 38 -4.52 14.51 4.45
N PRO A 39 -4.57 15.40 3.45
CA PRO A 39 -5.20 16.72 3.59
C PRO A 39 -6.65 16.64 4.10
N GLY A 40 -6.95 17.41 5.13
CA GLY A 40 -8.27 17.43 5.76
C GLY A 40 -8.53 16.34 6.80
N TRP A 41 -7.58 15.44 7.03
CA TRP A 41 -7.69 14.39 8.06
C TRP A 41 -6.96 14.75 9.33
N THR A 42 -7.53 14.33 10.45
CA THR A 42 -6.90 14.29 11.76
C THR A 42 -6.40 12.87 12.06
N LEU A 43 -5.62 12.70 13.14
CA LEU A 43 -5.25 11.37 13.64
C LEU A 43 -6.49 10.52 14.01
N ALA A 44 -7.57 11.15 14.50
CA ALA A 44 -8.83 10.45 14.75
C ALA A 44 -9.46 9.92 13.44
N ASP A 45 -9.44 10.72 12.36
CA ASP A 45 -9.95 10.30 11.05
C ASP A 45 -9.10 9.18 10.46
N LEU A 46 -7.78 9.26 10.63
CA LEU A 46 -6.86 8.20 10.21
C LEU A 46 -7.12 6.88 10.96
N ALA A 47 -7.33 6.95 12.27
CA ALA A 47 -7.68 5.78 13.09
C ALA A 47 -9.05 5.19 12.67
N GLN A 48 -10.05 6.06 12.42
CA GLN A 48 -11.36 5.69 11.89
C GLN A 48 -11.21 4.95 10.55
N HIS A 49 -10.44 5.50 9.62
CA HIS A 49 -10.21 4.92 8.29
C HIS A 49 -9.61 3.51 8.39
N ILE A 50 -8.52 3.34 9.14
CA ILE A 50 -7.85 2.05 9.29
C ILE A 50 -8.75 1.01 9.95
N GLY A 51 -9.44 1.35 11.02
CA GLY A 51 -10.27 0.40 11.74
C GLY A 51 -11.53 -0.03 10.96
N ALA A 52 -12.24 0.91 10.34
CA ALA A 52 -13.40 0.62 9.51
C ALA A 52 -12.98 -0.13 8.23
N GLY A 53 -11.87 0.28 7.60
CA GLY A 53 -11.32 -0.38 6.41
C GLY A 53 -11.02 -1.86 6.64
N ARG A 54 -10.42 -2.22 7.77
CA ARG A 54 -10.12 -3.61 8.14
C ARG A 54 -11.37 -4.45 8.34
N ARG A 55 -12.40 -3.92 9.01
CA ARG A 55 -13.68 -4.61 9.16
C ARG A 55 -14.33 -4.88 7.82
N SER A 56 -14.33 -3.89 6.96
CA SER A 56 -14.84 -4.02 5.59
C SER A 56 -14.10 -5.10 4.80
N TRP A 57 -12.77 -5.12 4.85
CA TRP A 57 -11.98 -6.15 4.16
C TRP A 57 -12.14 -7.53 4.80
N ALA A 58 -12.22 -7.64 6.13
CA ALA A 58 -12.51 -8.90 6.80
C ALA A 58 -13.83 -9.51 6.30
N ALA A 59 -14.90 -8.72 6.26
CA ALA A 59 -16.19 -9.16 5.76
C ALA A 59 -16.16 -9.51 4.25
N THR A 60 -15.43 -8.72 3.43
CA THR A 60 -15.28 -8.98 2.00
C THR A 60 -14.53 -10.30 1.74
N VAL A 61 -13.42 -10.54 2.45
CA VAL A 61 -12.66 -11.79 2.38
C VAL A 61 -13.48 -12.99 2.85
N ALA A 62 -14.25 -12.83 3.93
CA ALA A 62 -15.11 -13.88 4.44
C ALA A 62 -16.19 -14.32 3.42
N LEU A 63 -16.78 -13.37 2.68
CA LEU A 63 -17.72 -13.65 1.59
C LEU A 63 -17.03 -14.26 0.36
N GLY A 64 -15.75 -13.98 0.14
CA GLY A 64 -14.99 -14.49 -1.00
C GLY A 64 -15.62 -14.12 -2.35
N ALA A 65 -15.76 -15.11 -3.24
CA ALA A 65 -16.33 -14.91 -4.58
C ALA A 65 -17.82 -14.49 -4.60
N ALA A 66 -18.53 -14.59 -3.47
CA ALA A 66 -19.91 -14.11 -3.37
C ALA A 66 -19.99 -12.58 -3.17
N ALA A 67 -18.90 -11.91 -2.83
CA ALA A 67 -18.86 -10.45 -2.73
C ALA A 67 -18.90 -9.83 -4.13
N THR A 68 -19.88 -8.96 -4.38
CA THR A 68 -20.03 -8.19 -5.64
C THR A 68 -19.50 -6.75 -5.51
N GLY A 69 -18.95 -6.40 -4.36
CA GLY A 69 -18.38 -5.11 -4.00
C GLY A 69 -17.73 -5.18 -2.63
N ARG A 70 -17.12 -4.07 -2.21
CA ARG A 70 -16.60 -3.96 -0.85
C ARG A 70 -17.74 -3.99 0.15
N VAL A 71 -17.70 -4.96 1.07
CA VAL A 71 -18.72 -5.13 2.09
C VAL A 71 -18.63 -4.00 3.11
N GLN A 72 -19.76 -3.35 3.40
CA GLN A 72 -19.82 -2.34 4.44
C GLN A 72 -20.15 -3.01 5.78
N PRO A 73 -19.34 -2.81 6.82
CA PRO A 73 -19.66 -3.29 8.16
C PRO A 73 -20.85 -2.54 8.73
N ASP A 74 -21.43 -3.08 9.80
CA ASP A 74 -22.46 -2.37 10.56
C ASP A 74 -21.97 -0.97 10.98
N PRO A 75 -22.76 0.10 10.77
CA PRO A 75 -22.34 1.47 11.11
C PRO A 75 -21.90 1.65 12.57
N GLU A 76 -22.50 0.93 13.53
CA GLU A 76 -22.10 1.01 14.93
C GLU A 76 -20.73 0.37 15.15
N GLU A 77 -20.46 -0.77 14.52
CA GLU A 77 -19.15 -1.43 14.56
C GLU A 77 -18.08 -0.66 13.78
N ALA A 78 -18.48 0.01 12.71
CA ALA A 78 -17.57 0.78 11.85
C ALA A 78 -17.18 2.14 12.44
N THR A 79 -17.88 2.62 13.49
CA THR A 79 -17.61 3.94 14.08
C THR A 79 -16.57 3.84 15.20
N ALA A 80 -15.48 4.58 15.04
CA ALA A 80 -14.40 4.63 16.03
C ALA A 80 -14.85 5.37 17.30
N PRO A 81 -14.64 4.80 18.51
CA PRO A 81 -14.89 5.52 19.75
C PRO A 81 -13.84 6.63 19.95
N ARG A 82 -14.24 7.72 20.62
CA ARG A 82 -13.35 8.85 20.91
C ARG A 82 -12.50 8.66 22.17
N GLU A 83 -12.92 7.80 23.09
CA GLU A 83 -12.16 7.50 24.30
C GLU A 83 -10.94 6.62 23.93
N ARG A 84 -9.74 6.98 24.42
CA ARG A 84 -8.47 6.39 23.94
C ARG A 84 -8.35 4.88 24.17
N ALA A 85 -8.73 4.40 25.35
CA ALA A 85 -8.64 2.97 25.65
C ALA A 85 -9.66 2.18 24.82
N ALA A 86 -10.86 2.73 24.60
CA ALA A 86 -11.87 2.13 23.73
C ALA A 86 -11.42 2.16 22.25
N LEU A 87 -10.76 3.24 21.79
CA LEU A 87 -10.19 3.35 20.44
C LEU A 87 -9.09 2.31 20.20
N ASP A 88 -8.17 2.15 21.16
CA ASP A 88 -7.12 1.12 21.07
C ASP A 88 -7.70 -0.29 20.98
N ALA A 89 -8.67 -0.62 21.84
CA ALA A 89 -9.37 -1.90 21.83
C ALA A 89 -10.14 -2.12 20.50
N TRP A 90 -10.78 -1.06 19.97
CA TRP A 90 -11.52 -1.10 18.71
C TRP A 90 -10.60 -1.34 17.52
N LEU A 91 -9.44 -0.69 17.46
CA LEU A 91 -8.39 -0.92 16.45
C LEU A 91 -7.78 -2.33 16.55
N ALA A 92 -7.51 -2.81 17.78
CA ALA A 92 -7.03 -4.18 18.01
C ALA A 92 -8.02 -5.21 17.49
N THR A 93 -9.30 -5.04 17.82
CA THR A 93 -10.38 -5.92 17.36
C THR A 93 -10.51 -5.92 15.84
N SER A 94 -10.45 -4.76 15.18
CA SER A 94 -10.51 -4.68 13.72
C SER A 94 -9.34 -5.39 13.04
N THR A 95 -8.14 -5.29 13.63
CA THR A 95 -6.96 -6.02 13.16
C THR A 95 -7.16 -7.53 13.28
N GLN A 96 -7.62 -8.00 14.44
CA GLN A 96 -7.84 -9.42 14.67
C GLN A 96 -8.90 -10.01 13.72
N GLN A 97 -10.00 -9.30 13.49
CA GLN A 97 -11.02 -9.70 12.52
C GLN A 97 -10.45 -9.88 11.10
N LEU A 98 -9.61 -8.95 10.65
CA LEU A 98 -8.96 -9.07 9.34
C LEU A 98 -8.00 -10.27 9.30
N LEU A 99 -7.14 -10.42 10.31
CA LEU A 99 -6.18 -11.51 10.38
C LEU A 99 -6.85 -12.89 10.42
N ASP A 100 -7.96 -13.02 11.16
CA ASP A 100 -8.71 -14.27 11.25
C ASP A 100 -9.40 -14.60 9.93
N ALA A 101 -10.02 -13.62 9.26
CA ALA A 101 -10.63 -13.81 7.94
C ALA A 101 -9.60 -14.23 6.89
N LEU A 102 -8.42 -13.57 6.86
CA LEU A 102 -7.33 -13.92 5.93
C LEU A 102 -6.74 -15.30 6.22
N ARG A 103 -6.57 -15.66 7.50
CA ARG A 103 -6.06 -16.98 7.92
C ARG A 103 -7.02 -18.10 7.53
N GLU A 104 -8.32 -17.91 7.73
CA GLU A 104 -9.36 -18.88 7.34
C GLU A 104 -9.46 -19.02 5.81
N ALA A 105 -9.36 -17.90 5.07
CA ALA A 105 -9.42 -17.92 3.62
C ALA A 105 -8.21 -18.62 2.98
N GLY A 106 -7.02 -18.51 3.57
CA GLY A 106 -5.76 -18.88 2.91
C GLY A 106 -5.41 -17.92 1.77
N PRO A 107 -4.28 -18.10 1.06
CA PRO A 107 -3.78 -17.10 0.08
C PRO A 107 -4.57 -17.07 -1.24
N ASP A 108 -5.16 -18.19 -1.64
CA ASP A 108 -5.65 -18.40 -3.02
C ASP A 108 -7.18 -18.26 -3.15
N ARG A 109 -7.89 -17.98 -2.05
CA ARG A 109 -9.35 -17.84 -2.10
C ARG A 109 -9.74 -16.63 -2.93
N PRO A 110 -10.51 -16.79 -4.02
CA PRO A 110 -11.02 -15.68 -4.80
C PRO A 110 -11.90 -14.77 -3.94
N CYS A 111 -11.68 -13.46 -4.05
CA CYS A 111 -12.53 -12.47 -3.40
C CYS A 111 -12.62 -11.20 -4.27
N TRP A 112 -13.64 -10.39 -4.02
CA TRP A 112 -13.76 -9.11 -4.67
C TRP A 112 -12.59 -8.19 -4.33
N THR A 113 -12.10 -7.47 -5.36
CA THR A 113 -11.10 -6.41 -5.23
C THR A 113 -11.46 -5.27 -6.19
N TRP A 114 -11.02 -4.05 -5.90
CA TRP A 114 -11.25 -2.91 -6.79
C TRP A 114 -10.30 -2.91 -8.02
N TRP A 115 -9.16 -3.58 -7.93
CA TRP A 115 -8.11 -3.58 -8.96
C TRP A 115 -8.32 -4.63 -10.06
N THR A 116 -9.47 -4.62 -10.71
CA THR A 116 -9.86 -5.66 -11.68
C THR A 116 -9.08 -5.62 -12.99
N ARG A 117 -8.48 -4.48 -13.35
CA ARG A 117 -7.67 -4.28 -14.55
C ARG A 117 -6.17 -4.38 -14.31
N SER A 118 -5.75 -4.59 -13.07
CA SER A 118 -4.34 -4.63 -12.67
C SER A 118 -3.68 -5.99 -12.91
N GLN A 119 -2.38 -6.08 -12.64
CA GLN A 119 -1.65 -7.35 -12.64
C GLN A 119 -1.77 -8.13 -11.33
N SER A 120 -2.33 -7.52 -10.29
CA SER A 120 -2.53 -8.15 -9.00
C SER A 120 -3.72 -9.12 -9.04
N PRO A 121 -3.61 -10.35 -8.47
CA PRO A 121 -4.71 -11.29 -8.47
C PRO A 121 -5.86 -10.81 -7.59
N GLN A 122 -7.09 -11.25 -7.93
CA GLN A 122 -8.28 -11.02 -7.11
C GLN A 122 -8.41 -12.16 -6.08
N SER A 123 -7.54 -12.14 -5.08
CA SER A 123 -7.47 -13.18 -4.05
C SER A 123 -7.24 -12.62 -2.66
N SER A 124 -7.56 -13.40 -1.64
CA SER A 124 -7.31 -13.08 -0.23
C SER A 124 -5.83 -12.80 0.07
N GLY A 125 -4.90 -13.49 -0.61
CA GLY A 125 -3.46 -13.21 -0.48
C GLY A 125 -3.07 -11.83 -1.00
N ALA A 126 -3.64 -11.40 -2.14
CA ALA A 126 -3.43 -10.05 -2.66
C ALA A 126 -4.05 -8.99 -1.74
N VAL A 127 -5.22 -9.27 -1.14
CA VAL A 127 -5.81 -8.40 -0.12
C VAL A 127 -4.90 -8.31 1.10
N ALA A 128 -4.34 -9.42 1.59
CA ALA A 128 -3.39 -9.38 2.70
C ALA A 128 -2.18 -8.49 2.39
N ARG A 129 -1.63 -8.62 1.18
CA ARG A 129 -0.50 -7.82 0.71
C ARG A 129 -0.85 -6.33 0.66
N HIS A 130 -1.99 -5.98 0.07
CA HIS A 130 -2.48 -4.60 0.03
C HIS A 130 -2.73 -4.02 1.42
N GLN A 131 -3.33 -4.81 2.34
CA GLN A 131 -3.59 -4.38 3.71
C GLN A 131 -2.32 -4.21 4.56
N LEU A 132 -1.23 -4.90 4.22
CA LEU A 132 0.08 -4.63 4.82
C LEU A 132 0.59 -3.24 4.42
N GLN A 133 0.49 -2.86 3.14
CA GLN A 133 0.93 -1.55 2.68
C GLN A 133 0.05 -0.43 3.24
N GLU A 134 -1.24 -0.63 3.27
CA GLU A 134 -2.22 0.29 3.87
C GLU A 134 -1.83 0.65 5.31
N VAL A 135 -1.59 -0.35 6.16
CA VAL A 135 -1.19 -0.07 7.54
C VAL A 135 0.23 0.47 7.69
N ALA A 136 1.15 0.07 6.83
CA ALA A 136 2.53 0.54 6.90
C ALA A 136 2.65 2.02 6.54
N VAL A 137 2.03 2.44 5.43
CA VAL A 137 2.01 3.84 4.98
C VAL A 137 1.26 4.72 5.98
N HIS A 138 0.10 4.29 6.45
CA HIS A 138 -0.66 5.07 7.44
C HIS A 138 -0.02 5.07 8.84
N THR A 139 0.84 4.11 9.17
CA THR A 139 1.70 4.22 10.37
C THR A 139 2.70 5.35 10.22
N TRP A 140 3.32 5.47 9.05
CA TRP A 140 4.21 6.59 8.73
C TRP A 140 3.46 7.93 8.76
N ASP A 141 2.24 8.00 8.20
CA ASP A 141 1.39 9.19 8.24
C ASP A 141 1.10 9.64 9.67
N ALA A 142 0.75 8.68 10.56
CA ALA A 142 0.54 8.96 11.97
C ALA A 142 1.79 9.46 12.68
N GLN A 143 2.95 8.86 12.38
CA GLN A 143 4.25 9.29 12.90
C GLN A 143 4.62 10.69 12.41
N ALA A 144 4.36 11.01 11.15
CA ALA A 144 4.58 12.34 10.59
C ALA A 144 3.72 13.41 11.29
N ALA A 145 2.47 13.07 11.65
CA ALA A 145 1.58 13.97 12.38
C ALA A 145 2.07 14.30 13.80
N VAL A 146 2.85 13.41 14.44
CA VAL A 146 3.47 13.66 15.75
C VAL A 146 4.93 14.12 15.64
N GLY A 147 5.46 14.31 14.41
CA GLY A 147 6.81 14.82 14.17
C GLY A 147 7.94 13.78 14.25
N GLU A 148 7.62 12.49 14.26
CA GLU A 148 8.58 11.38 14.43
C GLU A 148 8.47 10.30 13.31
N PRO A 149 8.46 10.67 12.00
CA PRO A 149 8.36 9.67 10.96
C PRO A 149 9.64 8.83 10.88
N VAL A 150 9.47 7.50 10.77
CA VAL A 150 10.58 6.56 10.57
C VAL A 150 10.41 5.81 9.25
N PRO A 151 11.49 5.40 8.58
CA PRO A 151 11.40 4.62 7.36
C PRO A 151 10.59 3.34 7.56
N LEU A 152 9.90 2.89 6.50
CA LEU A 152 9.22 1.61 6.50
C LEU A 152 10.22 0.46 6.70
N PRO A 153 9.87 -0.61 7.44
CA PRO A 153 10.73 -1.77 7.56
C PRO A 153 11.12 -2.33 6.19
N ARG A 154 12.39 -2.70 6.03
CA ARG A 154 12.98 -3.11 4.75
C ARG A 154 12.15 -4.16 4.00
N GLU A 155 11.70 -5.22 4.69
CA GLU A 155 10.91 -6.30 4.06
C GLU A 155 9.54 -5.81 3.59
N VAL A 156 8.88 -4.94 4.37
CA VAL A 156 7.60 -4.30 4.03
C VAL A 156 7.78 -3.38 2.83
N ALA A 157 8.82 -2.56 2.83
CA ALA A 157 9.07 -1.61 1.76
C ALA A 157 9.41 -2.31 0.43
N LEU A 158 10.26 -3.35 0.43
CA LEU A 158 10.60 -4.11 -0.76
C LEU A 158 9.38 -4.81 -1.38
N ASP A 159 8.49 -5.34 -0.55
CA ASP A 159 7.22 -5.91 -1.00
C ASP A 159 6.28 -4.81 -1.50
N GLY A 160 6.24 -3.67 -0.81
CA GLY A 160 5.38 -2.54 -1.13
C GLY A 160 5.64 -1.91 -2.48
N VAL A 161 6.89 -1.79 -2.92
CA VAL A 161 7.19 -1.31 -4.27
C VAL A 161 6.56 -2.22 -5.33
N GLU A 162 6.70 -3.53 -5.17
CA GLU A 162 6.13 -4.48 -6.12
C GLU A 162 4.60 -4.54 -6.05
N GLU A 163 4.05 -4.46 -4.84
CA GLU A 163 2.60 -4.41 -4.62
C GLU A 163 2.01 -3.18 -5.30
N PHE A 164 2.54 -1.98 -5.03
CA PHE A 164 2.05 -0.75 -5.63
C PHE A 164 2.10 -0.78 -7.15
N LEU A 165 3.24 -1.18 -7.72
CA LEU A 165 3.42 -1.25 -9.16
C LEU A 165 2.46 -2.25 -9.82
N SER A 166 2.21 -3.39 -9.19
CA SER A 166 1.34 -4.43 -9.75
C SER A 166 -0.16 -4.17 -9.52
N THR A 167 -0.52 -3.46 -8.44
CA THR A 167 -1.91 -3.25 -8.01
C THR A 167 -2.45 -1.89 -8.43
N CYS A 168 -1.65 -0.83 -8.25
CA CYS A 168 -2.11 0.56 -8.44
C CYS A 168 -1.69 1.16 -9.80
N VAL A 169 -0.56 0.71 -10.39
CA VAL A 169 -0.02 1.30 -11.62
C VAL A 169 -0.23 0.41 -12.83
N ALA A 170 0.07 -0.90 -12.70
CA ALA A 170 -0.12 -1.83 -13.82
C ALA A 170 -1.60 -1.97 -14.15
N THR A 171 -1.96 -1.60 -15.38
CA THR A 171 -3.37 -1.53 -15.83
C THR A 171 -3.47 -1.67 -17.34
N THR A 172 -4.66 -1.99 -17.84
CA THR A 172 -5.00 -1.95 -19.25
C THR A 172 -5.50 -0.58 -19.72
N SER A 173 -5.61 0.40 -18.83
CA SER A 173 -5.95 1.79 -19.19
C SER A 173 -4.77 2.43 -19.93
N PRO A 174 -5.01 3.09 -21.09
CA PRO A 174 -3.93 3.65 -21.89
C PRO A 174 -3.10 4.67 -21.14
N TRP A 175 -1.77 4.56 -21.27
CA TRP A 175 -0.87 5.64 -20.86
C TRP A 175 -1.05 6.85 -21.80
N PRO A 176 -1.35 8.05 -21.25
CA PRO A 176 -1.76 9.19 -22.09
C PRO A 176 -0.58 9.95 -22.75
N TYR A 177 0.65 9.58 -22.43
CA TYR A 177 1.84 10.23 -22.96
C TYR A 177 2.63 9.30 -23.91
N GLU A 178 3.81 9.74 -24.36
CA GLU A 178 4.72 8.89 -25.15
C GLU A 178 5.09 7.63 -24.40
N SER A 179 5.18 6.50 -25.11
CA SER A 179 5.59 5.22 -24.52
C SER A 179 6.96 5.34 -23.87
N ALA A 180 7.10 4.77 -22.68
CA ALA A 180 8.33 4.87 -21.91
C ALA A 180 8.60 3.59 -21.10
N THR A 181 9.89 3.35 -20.84
CA THR A 181 10.37 2.33 -19.90
C THR A 181 11.01 3.01 -18.70
N VAL A 182 10.37 2.85 -17.54
CA VAL A 182 10.84 3.34 -16.24
C VAL A 182 11.45 2.18 -15.47
N VAL A 183 12.61 2.40 -14.85
CA VAL A 183 13.20 1.44 -13.91
C VAL A 183 13.30 2.08 -12.54
N TYR A 184 12.69 1.46 -11.55
CA TYR A 184 12.91 1.80 -10.14
C TYR A 184 13.96 0.88 -9.53
N ARG A 185 14.94 1.47 -8.83
CA ARG A 185 16.02 0.74 -8.15
C ARG A 185 16.01 1.06 -6.66
N ALA A 186 15.83 0.02 -5.86
CA ALA A 186 16.05 0.14 -4.43
C ALA A 186 17.54 -0.02 -4.09
N THR A 187 18.08 0.85 -3.24
CA THR A 187 19.46 0.76 -2.74
C THR A 187 19.73 -0.58 -2.03
N GLU A 188 18.69 -1.27 -1.59
CA GLU A 188 18.71 -2.62 -1.02
C GLU A 188 18.94 -3.74 -2.05
N GLY A 189 19.08 -3.38 -3.34
CA GLY A 189 19.49 -4.29 -4.41
C GLY A 189 18.36 -4.92 -5.23
N ALA A 190 17.12 -4.53 -5.01
CA ALA A 190 15.99 -4.91 -5.86
C ALA A 190 15.75 -3.86 -6.97
N ALA A 191 15.16 -4.28 -8.08
CA ALA A 191 14.77 -3.37 -9.15
C ALA A 191 13.49 -3.85 -9.84
N TRP A 192 12.72 -2.91 -10.36
CA TRP A 192 11.47 -3.15 -11.07
C TRP A 192 11.47 -2.33 -12.35
N ARG A 193 10.90 -2.91 -13.40
CA ARG A 193 10.64 -2.25 -14.67
C ARG A 193 9.14 -1.98 -14.78
N LEU A 194 8.81 -0.79 -15.25
CA LEU A 194 7.48 -0.40 -15.64
C LEU A 194 7.52 0.00 -17.13
N GLN A 195 6.72 -0.68 -17.94
CA GLN A 195 6.53 -0.35 -19.35
C GLN A 195 5.21 0.38 -19.51
N LEU A 196 5.25 1.57 -20.11
CA LEU A 196 4.12 2.48 -20.30
C LEU A 196 3.85 2.60 -21.80
N SER A 197 2.61 2.35 -22.22
CA SER A 197 2.22 2.39 -23.63
C SER A 197 0.71 2.66 -23.81
N ALA A 198 0.27 2.79 -25.06
CA ALA A 198 -1.15 2.91 -25.38
C ALA A 198 -1.98 1.68 -24.98
N GLU A 199 -1.36 0.52 -24.74
CA GLU A 199 -2.00 -0.70 -24.25
C GLU A 199 -2.06 -0.77 -22.73
N GLY A 200 -1.52 0.24 -22.02
CA GLY A 200 -1.51 0.34 -20.57
C GLY A 200 -0.11 0.33 -19.97
N ALA A 201 -0.06 -0.01 -18.68
CA ALA A 201 1.17 -0.13 -17.90
C ALA A 201 1.41 -1.57 -17.45
N ARG A 202 2.66 -2.03 -17.57
CA ARG A 202 3.06 -3.38 -17.14
C ARG A 202 4.28 -3.31 -16.23
N ALA A 203 4.17 -3.89 -15.05
CA ALA A 203 5.23 -3.97 -14.07
C ALA A 203 5.87 -5.37 -14.06
N GLU A 204 7.19 -5.43 -13.88
CA GLU A 204 7.92 -6.67 -13.63
C GLU A 204 9.08 -6.43 -12.68
N ARG A 205 9.34 -7.40 -11.81
CA ARG A 205 10.54 -7.41 -11.00
C ARG A 205 11.72 -7.93 -11.79
N LEU A 206 12.84 -7.21 -11.77
CA LEU A 206 14.04 -7.60 -12.50
C LEU A 206 14.83 -8.64 -11.68
N ALA A 207 15.17 -9.77 -12.30
CA ALA A 207 16.02 -10.80 -11.71
C ALA A 207 17.51 -10.46 -11.93
N GLY A 208 18.22 -10.09 -10.85
CA GLY A 208 19.66 -9.82 -10.88
C GLY A 208 20.04 -8.59 -11.73
N ALA A 209 21.29 -8.54 -12.18
CA ALA A 209 21.78 -7.52 -13.11
C ALA A 209 21.33 -7.79 -14.56
N VAL A 210 20.02 -8.09 -14.75
CA VAL A 210 19.48 -8.21 -16.09
C VAL A 210 19.67 -6.86 -16.77
N ARG A 211 20.38 -6.87 -17.90
CA ARG A 211 20.39 -5.75 -18.85
C ARG A 211 18.95 -5.56 -19.31
N ALA A 212 18.18 -4.76 -18.55
CA ALA A 212 17.08 -4.07 -19.16
C ALA A 212 17.61 -3.43 -20.43
N GLY A 213 16.93 -3.53 -21.56
CA GLY A 213 17.20 -2.62 -22.67
C GLY A 213 17.31 -1.24 -22.04
N GLN A 214 18.10 -0.34 -22.61
CA GLN A 214 18.35 0.96 -21.99
C GLN A 214 16.99 1.59 -21.62
N PRO A 215 16.67 1.81 -20.33
CA PRO A 215 15.42 2.45 -19.95
C PRO A 215 15.44 3.92 -20.36
N ASP A 216 14.27 4.53 -20.52
CA ASP A 216 14.18 5.98 -20.78
C ASP A 216 14.55 6.76 -19.52
N VAL A 217 14.23 6.18 -18.35
CA VAL A 217 14.60 6.75 -17.05
C VAL A 217 14.80 5.67 -15.99
N THR A 218 15.77 5.89 -15.11
CA THR A 218 15.95 5.14 -13.87
C THR A 218 15.81 6.07 -12.69
N GLY A 219 14.95 5.73 -11.74
CA GLY A 219 14.83 6.39 -10.43
C GLY A 219 15.35 5.48 -9.32
N SER A 220 16.33 5.97 -8.53
CA SER A 220 16.96 5.20 -7.46
C SER A 220 16.73 5.87 -6.10
N ALA A 221 16.31 5.08 -5.11
CA ALA A 221 16.16 5.53 -3.71
C ALA A 221 16.18 4.31 -2.77
N THR A 222 15.96 4.52 -1.46
CA THR A 222 15.65 3.39 -0.57
C THR A 222 14.28 2.79 -0.93
N ALA A 223 14.04 1.52 -0.64
CA ALA A 223 12.73 0.91 -0.86
C ALA A 223 11.61 1.66 -0.10
N SER A 224 11.91 2.15 1.10
CA SER A 224 11.00 2.97 1.89
C SER A 224 10.62 4.27 1.16
N ASP A 225 11.61 4.99 0.63
CA ASP A 225 11.36 6.25 -0.08
C ASP A 225 10.60 6.00 -1.40
N LEU A 226 10.89 4.89 -2.10
CA LEU A 226 10.13 4.49 -3.28
C LEU A 226 8.65 4.28 -2.96
N VAL A 227 8.33 3.53 -1.90
CA VAL A 227 6.93 3.33 -1.47
C VAL A 227 6.27 4.65 -1.09
N LEU A 228 6.94 5.46 -0.27
CA LEU A 228 6.40 6.74 0.19
C LEU A 228 6.19 7.73 -0.97
N LEU A 229 7.08 7.74 -1.96
CA LEU A 229 6.89 8.48 -3.20
C LEU A 229 5.66 7.97 -3.97
N MET A 230 5.57 6.66 -4.20
CA MET A 230 4.49 6.02 -4.96
C MET A 230 3.12 6.30 -4.34
N TYR A 231 3.04 6.33 -3.02
CA TYR A 231 1.82 6.72 -2.29
C TYR A 231 1.66 8.26 -2.12
N GLY A 232 2.50 9.08 -2.77
CA GLY A 232 2.38 10.55 -2.74
C GLY A 232 2.82 11.21 -1.42
N ARG A 233 3.61 10.54 -0.59
CA ARG A 233 4.12 11.07 0.68
C ARG A 233 5.41 11.84 0.51
N LEU A 234 6.19 11.52 -0.50
CA LEU A 234 7.44 12.17 -0.85
C LEU A 234 7.40 12.66 -2.31
N PRO A 235 8.09 13.75 -2.64
CA PRO A 235 8.17 14.25 -4.02
C PRO A 235 9.11 13.40 -4.88
N VAL A 236 9.01 13.51 -6.21
CA VAL A 236 9.90 12.83 -7.17
C VAL A 236 11.38 13.18 -6.94
N ASP A 237 11.65 14.34 -6.34
CA ASP A 237 13.01 14.82 -6.06
C ASP A 237 13.79 13.98 -5.02
N VAL A 238 13.14 13.02 -4.34
CA VAL A 238 13.85 12.04 -3.50
C VAL A 238 14.61 11.00 -4.30
N LEU A 239 14.33 10.87 -5.61
CA LEU A 239 15.01 9.94 -6.48
C LEU A 239 16.34 10.51 -6.99
N ASP A 240 17.37 9.65 -7.02
CA ASP A 240 18.50 9.85 -7.91
C ASP A 240 18.07 9.41 -9.32
N ILE A 241 17.97 10.35 -10.26
CA ILE A 241 17.38 10.17 -11.58
C ILE A 241 18.47 10.13 -12.65
N ASP A 242 18.47 9.05 -13.44
CA ASP A 242 19.28 8.90 -14.64
C ASP A 242 18.36 8.72 -15.87
N GLY A 243 18.43 9.63 -16.83
CA GLY A 243 17.59 9.67 -18.03
C GLY A 243 16.55 10.79 -18.04
N ASP A 244 15.48 10.58 -18.82
CA ASP A 244 14.41 11.56 -19.00
C ASP A 244 13.40 11.52 -17.82
N ARG A 245 13.28 12.59 -17.06
CA ARG A 245 12.40 12.70 -15.90
C ARG A 245 10.90 12.70 -16.25
N ARG A 246 10.52 13.11 -17.47
CA ARG A 246 9.11 13.32 -17.85
C ARG A 246 8.19 12.13 -17.58
N PRO A 247 8.58 10.86 -17.81
CA PRO A 247 7.74 9.72 -17.46
C PRO A 247 7.45 9.59 -15.95
N LEU A 248 8.41 9.97 -15.08
CA LEU A 248 8.21 9.96 -13.63
C LEU A 248 7.22 11.03 -13.19
N ASP A 249 7.34 12.24 -13.73
CA ASP A 249 6.39 13.33 -13.44
C ASP A 249 4.98 12.98 -13.95
N GLY A 250 4.89 12.39 -15.16
CA GLY A 250 3.63 11.91 -15.72
C GLY A 250 2.96 10.81 -14.89
N LEU A 251 3.73 9.93 -14.24
CA LEU A 251 3.19 8.89 -13.35
C LEU A 251 2.54 9.47 -12.09
N VAL A 252 3.03 10.60 -11.59
CA VAL A 252 2.42 11.30 -10.45
C VAL A 252 1.07 11.93 -10.82
N GLU A 253 0.93 12.35 -12.08
CA GLU A 253 -0.28 13.01 -12.57
C GLU A 253 -1.32 12.04 -13.15
N TRP A 254 -0.88 10.81 -13.46
CA TRP A 254 -1.73 9.83 -14.13
C TRP A 254 -2.63 9.09 -13.14
N GLU A 255 -3.92 9.26 -13.32
CA GLU A 255 -4.97 8.50 -12.63
C GLU A 255 -5.61 7.53 -13.65
N PRO A 256 -5.15 6.26 -13.70
CA PRO A 256 -5.75 5.30 -14.61
C PRO A 256 -7.21 5.02 -14.23
N GLU A 257 -8.08 4.91 -15.24
CA GLU A 257 -9.48 4.50 -15.02
C GLU A 257 -9.54 3.03 -14.58
N ASP A 258 -10.23 2.75 -13.47
CA ASP A 258 -10.49 1.41 -12.94
C ASP A 258 -11.56 0.62 -13.75
#